data_44abf1a65fac515e714f80e4650b90ba
#
_entry.id   44abf1a65fac515e714f80e4650b90ba
#
_cell.length_a   1.000
_cell.length_b   1.000
_cell.length_c   1.000
_cell.angle_alpha   90.00
_cell.angle_beta   90.00
_cell.angle_gamma   90.00
#
_symmetry.space_group_name_H-M   'P 1'
#
loop_
_entity.id
_entity.type
_entity.pdbx_description
1 polymer ?
#
loop_
_entity_poly.entity_id
_entity_poly.type
_entity_poly.pdbx_seq_one_letter_code
_entity_poly.pdbx_strand_id
1 'polypeptide(L)'
;MSQITEQIWVGSYGDVCNDLFLDERSISHILCCAEEFSLRAGFPYSKDRVGHKVPLVDDQADENTMAYFLEGASKLDEWVSSGKKVFVHCFSGMSRSVSVVITYFMVFKGWSYLTAFDHLKFSRRQTKPHPGFIPILRIIESRQRELLQQYPSKD
;
A
#
# COMPACT_ATOMS: atom_id res chain seq x y z
N MET A 1 -11.63 5.31 6.38
CA MET A 1 -10.22 4.87 6.26
C MET A 1 -9.70 4.36 7.60
N SER A 2 -8.69 3.52 7.55
CA SER A 2 -8.19 2.79 8.73
C SER A 2 -6.73 3.10 8.97
N GLN A 3 -6.37 3.41 10.21
CA GLN A 3 -4.99 3.60 10.60
C GLN A 3 -4.34 2.24 10.89
N ILE A 4 -3.26 1.94 10.18
CA ILE A 4 -2.57 0.66 10.29
C ILE A 4 -1.36 0.76 11.23
N THR A 5 -0.61 1.83 11.11
CA THR A 5 0.50 2.19 12.01
C THR A 5 0.41 3.69 12.29
N GLU A 6 1.34 4.23 13.07
CA GLU A 6 1.41 5.68 13.30
C GLU A 6 1.58 6.47 12.01
N GLN A 7 2.15 5.86 10.95
CA GLN A 7 2.49 6.54 9.71
C GLN A 7 1.71 6.05 8.50
N ILE A 8 0.94 4.95 8.61
CA ILE A 8 0.28 4.32 7.46
C ILE A 8 -1.22 4.25 7.69
N TRP A 9 -1.98 4.79 6.73
CA TRP A 9 -3.44 4.65 6.65
C TRP A 9 -3.80 3.94 5.35
N VAL A 10 -4.87 3.15 5.37
CA VAL A 10 -5.41 2.47 4.18
C VAL A 10 -6.87 2.86 4.02
N GLY A 11 -7.29 3.07 2.80
CA GLY A 11 -8.68 3.40 2.54
C GLY A 11 -9.07 3.32 1.06
N SER A 12 -10.24 3.88 0.78
CA SER A 12 -10.88 3.87 -0.54
C SER A 12 -10.55 5.14 -1.32
N TYR A 13 -10.97 5.14 -2.59
CA TYR A 13 -10.94 6.35 -3.41
C TYR A 13 -11.77 7.47 -2.78
N GLY A 14 -12.95 7.14 -2.25
CA GLY A 14 -13.77 8.13 -1.56
C GLY A 14 -13.05 8.77 -0.38
N ASP A 15 -12.28 7.98 0.35
CA ASP A 15 -11.49 8.49 1.48
C ASP A 15 -10.40 9.45 1.04
N VAL A 16 -9.71 9.18 -0.07
CA VAL A 16 -8.63 10.05 -0.56
C VAL A 16 -9.17 11.39 -1.04
N CYS A 17 -10.45 11.47 -1.37
CA CYS A 17 -11.09 12.71 -1.75
C CYS A 17 -11.40 13.64 -0.57
N ASN A 18 -11.21 13.17 0.66
CA ASN A 18 -11.51 13.94 1.87
C ASN A 18 -10.25 14.67 2.35
N ASP A 19 -9.97 15.84 1.75
CA ASP A 19 -8.80 16.66 2.08
C ASP A 19 -8.74 17.02 3.56
N LEU A 20 -9.87 17.37 4.16
CA LEU A 20 -9.90 17.77 5.56
C LEU A 20 -9.44 16.64 6.48
N PHE A 21 -9.89 15.42 6.21
CA PHE A 21 -9.50 14.26 6.98
C PHE A 21 -7.99 13.99 6.85
N LEU A 22 -7.47 14.10 5.64
CA LEU A 22 -6.04 13.92 5.39
C LEU A 22 -5.20 14.99 6.07
N ASP A 23 -5.66 16.26 6.00
CA ASP A 23 -4.95 17.39 6.63
C ASP A 23 -4.93 17.24 8.16
N GLU A 24 -6.04 16.86 8.77
CA GLU A 24 -6.14 16.68 10.23
C GLU A 24 -5.15 15.62 10.74
N ARG A 25 -4.78 14.66 9.91
CA ARG A 25 -3.84 13.60 10.25
C ARG A 25 -2.43 13.87 9.76
N SER A 26 -2.21 15.04 9.17
CA SER A 26 -0.91 15.42 8.62
C SER A 26 -0.40 14.45 7.56
N ILE A 27 -1.31 13.85 6.80
CA ILE A 27 -0.95 12.93 5.72
C ILE A 27 -0.41 13.75 4.55
N SER A 28 0.85 13.55 4.22
CA SER A 28 1.57 14.31 3.20
C SER A 28 1.83 13.52 1.93
N HIS A 29 1.68 12.20 1.96
CA HIS A 29 2.03 11.32 0.86
C HIS A 29 0.88 10.36 0.55
N ILE A 30 0.63 10.12 -0.74
CA ILE A 30 -0.44 9.25 -1.19
C ILE A 30 0.15 8.20 -2.12
N LEU A 31 -0.04 6.93 -1.78
CA LEU A 31 0.30 5.81 -2.62
C LEU A 31 -0.98 5.26 -3.25
N CYS A 32 -1.14 5.48 -4.55
CA CYS A 32 -2.29 4.99 -5.32
C CYS A 32 -1.96 3.63 -5.90
N CYS A 33 -2.73 2.61 -5.52
CA CYS A 33 -2.52 1.23 -5.95
C CYS A 33 -3.56 0.80 -6.98
N ALA A 34 -3.95 1.70 -7.88
CA ALA A 34 -5.03 1.43 -8.82
C ALA A 34 -4.72 2.03 -10.19
N GLU A 35 -4.74 1.20 -11.21
CA GLU A 35 -4.47 1.58 -12.59
C GLU A 35 -5.45 2.65 -13.10
N GLU A 36 -6.70 2.59 -12.66
CA GLU A 36 -7.79 3.44 -13.17
C GLU A 36 -7.71 4.91 -12.73
N PHE A 37 -6.86 5.27 -11.75
CA PHE A 37 -6.79 6.65 -11.27
C PHE A 37 -5.55 7.36 -11.80
N SER A 38 -5.68 8.68 -12.05
CA SER A 38 -4.60 9.54 -12.51
C SER A 38 -4.10 10.43 -11.37
N LEU A 39 -2.78 10.58 -11.26
CA LEU A 39 -2.15 11.48 -10.29
C LEU A 39 -1.96 12.90 -10.83
N ARG A 40 -2.63 13.27 -11.92
CA ARG A 40 -2.53 14.63 -12.45
C ARG A 40 -2.95 15.65 -11.39
N ALA A 41 -2.32 16.84 -11.46
CA ALA A 41 -2.70 17.97 -10.62
C ALA A 41 -4.20 18.21 -10.71
N GLY A 42 -4.87 18.39 -9.58
CA GLY A 42 -6.32 18.55 -9.50
C GLY A 42 -6.95 17.52 -8.57
N PHE A 43 -8.26 17.60 -8.45
CA PHE A 43 -9.01 16.69 -7.59
C PHE A 43 -8.83 15.24 -8.02
N PRO A 44 -8.63 14.27 -7.07
CA PRO A 44 -8.58 14.48 -5.62
C PRO A 44 -7.20 14.80 -5.08
N TYR A 45 -6.18 14.86 -5.92
CA TYR A 45 -4.78 15.07 -5.52
C TYR A 45 -4.37 16.53 -5.63
N SER A 46 -5.29 17.43 -5.28
CA SER A 46 -5.16 18.88 -5.54
C SER A 46 -4.29 19.63 -4.54
N LYS A 47 -3.93 19.00 -3.44
CA LYS A 47 -3.11 19.62 -2.40
C LYS A 47 -1.62 19.37 -2.65
N ASP A 48 -0.78 20.00 -1.86
CA ASP A 48 0.68 19.85 -1.92
C ASP A 48 1.15 18.49 -1.38
N ARG A 49 0.42 17.42 -1.69
CA ARG A 49 0.77 16.07 -1.31
C ARG A 49 1.57 15.40 -2.41
N VAL A 50 2.57 14.62 -1.99
CA VAL A 50 3.39 13.83 -2.92
C VAL A 50 2.63 12.54 -3.25
N GLY A 51 2.50 12.24 -4.52
CA GLY A 51 1.81 11.03 -4.98
C GLY A 51 2.72 10.09 -5.73
N HIS A 52 2.46 8.80 -5.58
CA HIS A 52 3.07 7.75 -6.40
C HIS A 52 2.01 6.73 -6.76
N LYS A 53 2.05 6.23 -7.99
CA LYS A 53 1.06 5.26 -8.47
C LYS A 53 1.74 3.97 -8.87
N VAL A 54 1.18 2.85 -8.39
CA VAL A 54 1.47 1.51 -8.91
C VAL A 54 0.21 1.01 -9.60
N PRO A 55 0.27 0.73 -10.93
CA PRO A 55 -0.94 0.53 -11.73
C PRO A 55 -1.48 -0.90 -11.62
N LEU A 56 -1.88 -1.31 -10.42
CA LEU A 56 -2.50 -2.61 -10.20
C LEU A 56 -3.91 -2.63 -10.78
N VAL A 57 -4.25 -3.74 -11.44
CA VAL A 57 -5.57 -3.98 -12.00
C VAL A 57 -6.39 -4.76 -10.99
N ASP A 58 -7.65 -4.32 -10.78
CA ASP A 58 -8.54 -4.97 -9.83
C ASP A 58 -8.89 -6.38 -10.30
N ASP A 59 -8.88 -7.33 -9.35
CA ASP A 59 -9.24 -8.72 -9.57
C ASP A 59 -8.45 -9.43 -10.68
N GLN A 60 -7.27 -8.91 -11.03
CA GLN A 60 -6.41 -9.53 -12.04
C GLN A 60 -4.97 -9.63 -11.55
N ALA A 61 -4.46 -10.86 -11.54
CA ALA A 61 -3.05 -11.13 -11.31
C ALA A 61 -2.39 -11.54 -12.63
N ASP A 62 -1.28 -10.89 -12.95
CA ASP A 62 -0.50 -11.18 -14.14
C ASP A 62 1.01 -11.18 -13.81
N GLU A 63 1.84 -11.24 -14.84
CA GLU A 63 3.31 -11.28 -14.69
C GLU A 63 3.90 -10.03 -14.06
N ASN A 64 3.16 -8.91 -14.04
CA ASN A 64 3.63 -7.63 -13.50
C ASN A 64 3.19 -7.41 -12.04
N THR A 65 2.24 -8.20 -11.55
CA THR A 65 1.61 -7.94 -10.23
C THR A 65 2.65 -7.96 -9.10
N MET A 66 3.52 -8.95 -9.07
CA MET A 66 4.55 -9.05 -8.02
C MET A 66 5.48 -7.83 -8.04
N ALA A 67 5.92 -7.40 -9.22
CA ALA A 67 6.77 -6.23 -9.37
C ALA A 67 6.07 -4.97 -8.86
N TYR A 68 4.78 -4.81 -9.12
CA TYR A 68 4.01 -3.67 -8.62
C TYR A 68 3.84 -3.72 -7.10
N PHE A 69 3.62 -4.89 -6.52
CA PHE A 69 3.58 -5.03 -5.06
C PHE A 69 4.90 -4.57 -4.44
N LEU A 70 6.02 -5.00 -5.02
CA LEU A 70 7.35 -4.64 -4.53
C LEU A 70 7.68 -3.17 -4.74
N GLU A 71 7.28 -2.60 -5.88
CA GLU A 71 7.45 -1.16 -6.13
C GLU A 71 6.68 -0.33 -5.10
N GLY A 72 5.43 -0.67 -4.86
CA GLY A 72 4.61 0.03 -3.88
C GLY A 72 5.16 -0.11 -2.47
N ALA A 73 5.56 -1.31 -2.08
CA ALA A 73 6.14 -1.57 -0.77
C ALA A 73 7.46 -0.82 -0.57
N SER A 74 8.30 -0.77 -1.61
CA SER A 74 9.57 -0.04 -1.57
C SER A 74 9.35 1.45 -1.41
N LYS A 75 8.39 2.01 -2.13
CA LYS A 75 8.02 3.43 -2.00
C LYS A 75 7.49 3.72 -0.60
N LEU A 76 6.68 2.84 -0.07
CA LEU A 76 6.15 2.98 1.29
C LEU A 76 7.28 2.97 2.32
N ASP A 77 8.24 2.05 2.19
CA ASP A 77 9.41 2.02 3.07
C ASP A 77 10.22 3.32 2.99
N GLU A 78 10.45 3.83 1.79
CA GLU A 78 11.18 5.09 1.59
C GLU A 78 10.51 6.24 2.35
N TRP A 79 9.20 6.36 2.23
CA TRP A 79 8.47 7.46 2.86
C TRP A 79 8.37 7.30 4.38
N VAL A 80 8.09 6.08 4.84
CA VAL A 80 8.02 5.79 6.28
C VAL A 80 9.38 6.01 6.94
N SER A 81 10.46 5.57 6.30
CA SER A 81 11.83 5.78 6.80
C SER A 81 12.19 7.27 6.87
N SER A 82 11.57 8.10 6.03
CA SER A 82 11.76 9.55 6.04
C SER A 82 10.82 10.27 7.00
N GLY A 83 10.09 9.56 7.83
CA GLY A 83 9.18 10.14 8.81
C GLY A 83 7.86 10.66 8.24
N LYS A 84 7.52 10.29 7.00
CA LYS A 84 6.29 10.78 6.35
C LYS A 84 5.08 9.97 6.79
N LYS A 85 3.91 10.61 6.72
CA LYS A 85 2.62 9.95 6.95
C LYS A 85 1.96 9.71 5.61
N VAL A 86 1.56 8.48 5.36
CA VAL A 86 1.18 7.98 4.04
C VAL A 86 -0.24 7.43 4.07
N PHE A 87 -1.01 7.80 3.07
CA PHE A 87 -2.31 7.18 2.78
C PHE A 87 -2.16 6.26 1.58
N VAL A 88 -2.50 4.97 1.77
CA VAL A 88 -2.42 3.95 0.72
C VAL A 88 -3.84 3.59 0.31
N HIS A 89 -4.15 3.74 -0.97
CA HIS A 89 -5.51 3.47 -1.43
C HIS A 89 -5.56 2.74 -2.77
N CYS A 90 -6.70 2.12 -3.02
CA CYS A 90 -7.14 1.65 -4.33
C CYS A 90 -8.57 2.13 -4.52
N PHE A 91 -9.46 1.37 -5.16
CA PHE A 91 -10.86 1.79 -5.26
C PHE A 91 -11.59 1.59 -3.92
N SER A 92 -11.61 0.36 -3.40
CA SER A 92 -12.35 0.02 -2.17
C SER A 92 -11.50 -0.01 -0.91
N GLY A 93 -10.16 -0.12 -1.06
CA GLY A 93 -9.27 -0.28 0.08
C GLY A 93 -9.34 -1.68 0.69
N MET A 94 -9.69 -2.69 -0.09
CA MET A 94 -9.88 -4.06 0.38
C MET A 94 -8.81 -5.03 -0.12
N SER A 95 -8.31 -4.85 -1.32
CA SER A 95 -7.47 -5.84 -2.00
C SER A 95 -6.12 -5.30 -2.45
N ARG A 96 -6.08 -4.43 -3.45
CA ARG A 96 -4.82 -3.95 -4.05
C ARG A 96 -3.96 -3.20 -3.03
N SER A 97 -4.54 -2.22 -2.36
CA SER A 97 -3.82 -1.42 -1.36
C SER A 97 -3.35 -2.26 -0.18
N VAL A 98 -4.22 -3.15 0.33
CA VAL A 98 -3.83 -4.01 1.46
C VAL A 98 -2.75 -5.01 1.04
N SER A 99 -2.76 -5.49 -0.21
CA SER A 99 -1.71 -6.39 -0.71
C SER A 99 -0.34 -5.71 -0.74
N VAL A 100 -0.31 -4.44 -1.14
CA VAL A 100 0.93 -3.65 -1.10
C VAL A 100 1.42 -3.47 0.33
N VAL A 101 0.53 -3.16 1.27
CA VAL A 101 0.92 -2.98 2.68
C VAL A 101 1.38 -4.31 3.30
N ILE A 102 0.72 -5.42 2.97
CA ILE A 102 1.19 -6.76 3.39
C ILE A 102 2.60 -7.01 2.88
N THR A 103 2.85 -6.70 1.60
CA THR A 103 4.19 -6.84 1.00
C THR A 103 5.23 -6.02 1.77
N TYR A 104 4.88 -4.79 2.12
CA TYR A 104 5.74 -3.92 2.93
C TYR A 104 6.11 -4.60 4.26
N PHE A 105 5.15 -5.10 5.01
CA PHE A 105 5.43 -5.76 6.29
C PHE A 105 6.28 -7.02 6.12
N MET A 106 6.01 -7.80 5.07
CA MET A 106 6.77 -9.03 4.83
C MET A 106 8.23 -8.73 4.47
N VAL A 107 8.45 -7.84 3.51
CA VAL A 107 9.82 -7.60 2.99
C VAL A 107 10.63 -6.71 3.94
N PHE A 108 10.05 -5.61 4.42
CA PHE A 108 10.80 -4.60 5.16
C PHE A 108 10.73 -4.76 6.67
N LYS A 109 9.76 -5.49 7.20
CA LYS A 109 9.64 -5.77 8.63
C LYS A 109 9.86 -7.25 8.97
N GLY A 110 10.02 -8.12 7.97
CA GLY A 110 10.28 -9.53 8.17
C GLY A 110 9.10 -10.32 8.73
N TRP A 111 7.88 -9.80 8.60
CA TRP A 111 6.68 -10.48 9.10
C TRP A 111 6.26 -11.61 8.17
N SER A 112 5.61 -12.63 8.74
CA SER A 112 4.93 -13.65 7.94
C SER A 112 3.71 -13.03 7.25
N TYR A 113 3.23 -13.68 6.19
CA TYR A 113 1.99 -13.28 5.53
C TYR A 113 0.83 -13.23 6.54
N LEU A 114 0.70 -14.27 7.35
CA LEU A 114 -0.41 -14.36 8.30
C LEU A 114 -0.36 -13.24 9.34
N THR A 115 0.81 -12.93 9.87
CA THR A 115 0.97 -11.83 10.82
C THR A 115 0.59 -10.49 10.19
N ALA A 116 1.06 -10.24 8.96
CA ALA A 116 0.74 -9.00 8.23
C ALA A 116 -0.75 -8.90 7.92
N PHE A 117 -1.33 -10.00 7.43
CA PHE A 117 -2.76 -10.06 7.12
C PHE A 117 -3.61 -9.82 8.38
N ASP A 118 -3.28 -10.50 9.49
CA ASP A 118 -4.05 -10.37 10.73
C ASP A 118 -3.96 -8.95 11.29
N HIS A 119 -2.81 -8.33 11.22
CA HIS A 119 -2.64 -6.94 11.66
C HIS A 119 -3.53 -5.99 10.85
N LEU A 120 -3.54 -6.14 9.53
CA LEU A 120 -4.43 -5.34 8.66
C LEU A 120 -5.90 -5.64 8.93
N LYS A 121 -6.25 -6.90 9.05
CA LYS A 121 -7.63 -7.34 9.30
C LYS A 121 -8.16 -6.79 10.62
N PHE A 122 -7.33 -6.74 11.65
CA PHE A 122 -7.70 -6.16 12.93
C PHE A 122 -8.03 -4.67 12.81
N SER A 123 -7.22 -3.92 12.07
CA SER A 123 -7.41 -2.47 11.90
C SER A 123 -8.47 -2.14 10.84
N ARG A 124 -8.68 -3.04 9.88
CA ARG A 124 -9.59 -2.83 8.75
C ARG A 124 -10.28 -4.15 8.41
N ARG A 125 -11.50 -4.34 8.94
CA ARG A 125 -12.24 -5.61 8.85
C ARG A 125 -12.51 -6.06 7.42
N GLN A 126 -12.68 -5.13 6.49
CA GLN A 126 -12.92 -5.43 5.08
C GLN A 126 -11.66 -5.85 4.31
N THR A 127 -10.51 -5.98 4.97
CA THR A 127 -9.28 -6.49 4.35
C THR A 127 -9.53 -7.85 3.73
N LYS A 128 -9.35 -7.92 2.39
CA LYS A 128 -9.60 -9.14 1.63
C LYS A 128 -8.81 -9.11 0.32
N PRO A 129 -7.52 -9.52 0.33
CA PRO A 129 -6.77 -9.63 -0.92
C PRO A 129 -7.49 -10.55 -1.89
N HIS A 130 -7.52 -10.18 -3.16
CA HIS A 130 -8.11 -11.02 -4.20
C HIS A 130 -7.46 -12.40 -4.19
N PRO A 131 -8.23 -13.50 -4.38
CA PRO A 131 -7.67 -14.86 -4.37
C PRO A 131 -6.47 -15.04 -5.31
N GLY A 132 -6.44 -14.35 -6.47
CA GLY A 132 -5.32 -14.40 -7.39
C GLY A 132 -4.05 -13.73 -6.87
N PHE A 133 -4.16 -12.83 -5.91
CA PHE A 133 -3.02 -12.16 -5.28
C PHE A 133 -2.36 -13.00 -4.19
N ILE A 134 -3.13 -13.88 -3.55
CA ILE A 134 -2.63 -14.65 -2.40
C ILE A 134 -1.44 -15.53 -2.77
N PRO A 135 -1.44 -16.28 -3.90
CA PRO A 135 -0.26 -17.06 -4.29
C PRO A 135 0.99 -16.18 -4.49
N ILE A 136 0.80 -14.98 -5.05
CA ILE A 136 1.90 -14.03 -5.26
C ILE A 136 2.45 -13.55 -3.91
N LEU A 137 1.59 -13.21 -2.98
CA LEU A 137 1.99 -12.80 -1.63
C LEU A 137 2.74 -13.94 -0.91
N ARG A 138 2.30 -15.18 -1.10
CA ARG A 138 2.99 -16.35 -0.53
C ARG A 138 4.38 -16.56 -1.15
N ILE A 139 4.54 -16.30 -2.45
CA ILE A 139 5.85 -16.34 -3.10
C ILE A 139 6.76 -15.26 -2.51
N ILE A 140 6.26 -14.04 -2.34
CA ILE A 140 7.01 -12.96 -1.71
C ILE A 140 7.46 -13.36 -0.30
N GLU A 141 6.55 -13.95 0.47
CA GLU A 141 6.88 -14.45 1.81
C GLU A 141 8.04 -15.43 1.79
N SER A 142 8.04 -16.37 0.85
CA SER A 142 9.09 -17.38 0.74
C SER A 142 10.44 -16.80 0.32
N ARG A 143 10.46 -15.59 -0.23
CA ARG A 143 11.65 -14.92 -0.76
C ARG A 143 11.99 -13.62 -0.03
N GLN A 144 11.50 -13.44 1.18
CA GLN A 144 11.65 -12.18 1.93
C GLN A 144 13.10 -11.69 2.01
N ARG A 145 14.04 -12.56 2.36
CA ARG A 145 15.44 -12.18 2.54
C ARG A 145 16.09 -11.78 1.23
N GLU A 146 15.83 -12.54 0.17
CA GLU A 146 16.34 -12.27 -1.18
C GLU A 146 15.79 -10.93 -1.68
N LEU A 147 14.48 -10.69 -1.49
CA LEU A 147 13.84 -9.47 -1.95
C LEU A 147 14.34 -8.25 -1.19
N LEU A 148 14.63 -8.38 0.11
CA LEU A 148 15.21 -7.28 0.87
C LEU A 148 16.59 -6.89 0.36
N GLN A 149 17.36 -7.84 -0.19
CA GLN A 149 18.63 -7.52 -0.83
C GLN A 149 18.46 -6.78 -2.15
N GLN A 150 17.41 -7.12 -2.92
CA GLN A 150 17.09 -6.44 -4.19
C GLN A 150 16.45 -5.06 -3.96
N TYR A 151 15.70 -4.90 -2.88
CA TYR A 151 15.02 -3.66 -2.50
C TYR A 151 15.47 -3.28 -1.08
N PRO A 152 16.72 -2.78 -0.92
CA PRO A 152 17.24 -2.51 0.43
C PRO A 152 16.40 -1.48 1.17
N SER A 153 16.20 -1.72 2.47
CA SER A 153 15.46 -0.77 3.31
C SER A 153 16.20 0.56 3.38
N LYS A 154 15.42 1.64 3.44
CA LYS A 154 15.94 3.01 3.62
C LYS A 154 16.12 3.38 5.08
N ASP A 155 15.68 2.50 5.98
CA ASP A 155 15.88 2.69 7.42
C ASP A 155 17.34 2.63 7.81
#